data_7dccc7b69e7d97b72fc758f85eafa0cb
#
_entry.id   7dccc7b69e7d97b72fc758f85eafa0cb
#
_cell.length_a   1.000
_cell.length_b   1.000
_cell.length_c   1.000
_cell.angle_alpha   90.00
_cell.angle_beta   90.00
_cell.angle_gamma   90.00
#
_symmetry.space_group_name_H-M   'P 1'
#
loop_
_entity.id
_entity.type
_entity.pdbx_description
1 polymer ?
#
loop_
_entity_poly.entity_id
_entity_poly.type
_entity_poly.pdbx_seq_one_letter_code
_entity_poly.pdbx_strand_id
1 'polypeptide(L)'
;MNHSAIRVLMALELFAEADTPLTISDVSARLQIPKTSAFDIVNILAERRYILRDNDRAKTYVIGPKAYQVGRAYLEKNDLYSLVHPSLVAMKEKIGETCYLAIEESGSLFYLDKVESDSPIRASRAVGSRNYLHCTGLGKAILAGYPAERVDKIIAQGLPYCTENTITSPSGLHRELERIRKRGYSIDNGEDNPYIRCVAAPIRNDSGEVIAAISVSMLSAAFTEEHSADAVDIVCREA
;
A
#
# COMPACT_ATOMS: atom_id res chain seq x y z
N MET A 1 -24.71 -1.80 -16.14
CA MET A 1 -23.78 -1.09 -15.22
C MET A 1 -23.96 0.39 -15.40
N ASN A 2 -24.04 1.22 -14.33
CA ASN A 2 -24.26 2.66 -14.45
C ASN A 2 -22.94 3.38 -14.81
N HIS A 3 -22.74 3.62 -16.11
CA HIS A 3 -21.53 4.25 -16.64
C HIS A 3 -21.26 5.66 -16.07
N SER A 4 -22.30 6.40 -15.71
CA SER A 4 -22.14 7.74 -15.12
C SER A 4 -21.53 7.68 -13.72
N ALA A 5 -21.96 6.74 -12.87
CA ALA A 5 -21.41 6.57 -11.53
C ALA A 5 -19.93 6.15 -11.58
N ILE A 6 -19.57 5.24 -12.48
CA ILE A 6 -18.18 4.82 -12.68
C ILE A 6 -17.30 6.02 -13.06
N ARG A 7 -17.74 6.86 -13.99
CA ARG A 7 -16.97 8.03 -14.42
C ARG A 7 -16.73 9.05 -13.30
N VAL A 8 -17.69 9.20 -12.37
CA VAL A 8 -17.53 10.07 -11.20
C VAL A 8 -16.44 9.53 -10.27
N LEU A 9 -16.41 8.21 -10.01
CA LEU A 9 -15.38 7.57 -9.20
C LEU A 9 -14.01 7.68 -9.87
N MET A 10 -13.90 7.35 -11.16
CA MET A 10 -12.65 7.50 -11.93
C MET A 10 -12.13 8.94 -11.94
N ALA A 11 -13.02 9.93 -11.98
CA ALA A 11 -12.61 11.34 -11.89
C ALA A 11 -12.06 11.67 -10.49
N LEU A 12 -12.68 11.17 -9.43
CA LEU A 12 -12.19 11.37 -8.06
C LEU A 12 -10.80 10.73 -7.86
N GLU A 13 -10.61 9.51 -8.35
CA GLU A 13 -9.33 8.80 -8.34
C GLU A 13 -8.26 9.58 -9.11
N LEU A 14 -8.61 10.11 -10.29
CA LEU A 14 -7.73 10.93 -11.11
C LEU A 14 -7.24 12.19 -10.37
N PHE A 15 -8.12 12.87 -9.61
CA PHE A 15 -7.73 14.02 -8.79
C PHE A 15 -6.86 13.62 -7.59
N ALA A 16 -7.06 12.43 -7.05
CA ALA A 16 -6.24 11.92 -5.94
C ALA A 16 -4.81 11.55 -6.36
N GLU A 17 -4.63 11.08 -7.61
CA GLU A 17 -3.35 10.67 -8.17
C GLU A 17 -2.57 11.82 -8.84
N ALA A 18 -3.21 12.96 -9.08
CA ALA A 18 -2.60 14.06 -9.82
C ALA A 18 -1.61 14.87 -8.98
N ASP A 19 -0.36 14.95 -9.43
CA ASP A 19 0.69 15.80 -8.80
C ASP A 19 0.46 17.30 -9.05
N THR A 20 -0.35 17.65 -10.04
CA THR A 20 -0.63 19.05 -10.42
C THR A 20 -2.13 19.29 -10.55
N PRO A 21 -2.61 20.53 -10.28
CA PRO A 21 -4.02 20.87 -10.45
C PRO A 21 -4.53 20.59 -11.87
N LEU A 22 -5.72 20.01 -11.98
CA LEU A 22 -6.33 19.61 -13.26
C LEU A 22 -7.41 20.58 -13.71
N THR A 23 -7.50 20.81 -15.03
CA THR A 23 -8.63 21.48 -15.68
C THR A 23 -9.71 20.48 -16.08
N ILE A 24 -10.93 20.98 -16.41
CA ILE A 24 -12.00 20.15 -17.00
C ILE A 24 -11.53 19.49 -18.30
N SER A 25 -10.67 20.15 -19.06
CA SER A 25 -10.12 19.61 -20.32
C SER A 25 -9.17 18.42 -20.06
N ASP A 26 -8.38 18.49 -18.98
CA ASP A 26 -7.51 17.37 -18.56
C ASP A 26 -8.33 16.16 -18.15
N VAL A 27 -9.38 16.36 -17.35
CA VAL A 27 -10.33 15.29 -16.96
C VAL A 27 -10.98 14.66 -18.18
N SER A 28 -11.47 15.48 -19.13
CA SER A 28 -12.06 15.00 -20.38
C SER A 28 -11.07 14.15 -21.20
N ALA A 29 -9.84 14.61 -21.34
CA ALA A 29 -8.81 13.92 -22.11
C ALA A 29 -8.36 12.62 -21.46
N ARG A 30 -8.03 12.63 -20.14
CA ARG A 30 -7.51 11.47 -19.42
C ARG A 30 -8.55 10.37 -19.25
N LEU A 31 -9.83 10.73 -19.02
CA LEU A 31 -10.93 9.76 -18.91
C LEU A 31 -11.56 9.40 -20.25
N GLN A 32 -11.14 10.02 -21.36
CA GLN A 32 -11.70 9.83 -22.70
C GLN A 32 -13.22 10.02 -22.73
N ILE A 33 -13.73 11.07 -22.08
CA ILE A 33 -15.17 11.41 -22.01
C ILE A 33 -15.43 12.77 -22.66
N PRO A 34 -16.68 13.02 -23.14
CA PRO A 34 -17.06 14.34 -23.66
C PRO A 34 -16.84 15.46 -22.64
N LYS A 35 -16.43 16.65 -23.11
CA LYS A 35 -16.15 17.80 -22.27
C LYS A 35 -17.35 18.25 -21.43
N THR A 36 -18.56 18.09 -21.95
CA THR A 36 -19.82 18.34 -21.22
C THR A 36 -19.96 17.38 -20.03
N SER A 37 -19.70 16.08 -20.21
CA SER A 37 -19.72 15.09 -19.13
C SER A 37 -18.65 15.37 -18.07
N ALA A 38 -17.44 15.75 -18.49
CA ALA A 38 -16.37 16.15 -17.57
C ALA A 38 -16.76 17.41 -16.77
N PHE A 39 -17.40 18.38 -17.41
CA PHE A 39 -17.90 19.59 -16.76
C PHE A 39 -18.93 19.26 -15.66
N ASP A 40 -19.92 18.41 -15.95
CA ASP A 40 -20.94 18.00 -14.98
C ASP A 40 -20.31 17.26 -13.79
N ILE A 41 -19.38 16.33 -14.06
CA ILE A 41 -18.68 15.56 -13.03
C ILE A 41 -17.86 16.49 -12.12
N VAL A 42 -17.06 17.37 -12.69
CA VAL A 42 -16.22 18.32 -11.94
C VAL A 42 -17.08 19.24 -11.08
N ASN A 43 -18.20 19.74 -11.62
CA ASN A 43 -19.11 20.59 -10.85
C ASN A 43 -19.75 19.85 -9.66
N ILE A 44 -20.22 18.62 -9.86
CA ILE A 44 -20.78 17.79 -8.78
C ILE A 44 -19.71 17.51 -7.70
N LEU A 45 -18.51 17.12 -8.09
CA LEU A 45 -17.43 16.88 -7.14
C LEU A 45 -17.03 18.14 -6.37
N ALA A 46 -17.01 19.32 -7.04
CA ALA A 46 -16.71 20.60 -6.41
C ALA A 46 -17.83 21.04 -5.46
N GLU A 47 -19.09 20.95 -5.87
CA GLU A 47 -20.26 21.24 -5.02
C GLU A 47 -20.27 20.38 -3.75
N ARG A 48 -19.94 19.09 -3.89
CA ARG A 48 -19.84 18.14 -2.77
C ARG A 48 -18.53 18.24 -2.00
N ARG A 49 -17.61 19.14 -2.38
CA ARG A 49 -16.31 19.40 -1.76
C ARG A 49 -15.33 18.19 -1.78
N TYR A 50 -15.54 17.27 -2.69
CA TYR A 50 -14.57 16.22 -2.98
C TYR A 50 -13.33 16.76 -3.71
N ILE A 51 -13.53 17.83 -4.50
CA ILE A 51 -12.46 18.63 -5.07
C ILE A 51 -12.69 20.10 -4.72
N LEU A 52 -11.64 20.91 -4.77
CA LEU A 52 -11.69 22.35 -4.58
C LEU A 52 -11.10 23.04 -5.81
N ARG A 53 -11.61 24.23 -6.09
CA ARG A 53 -11.02 25.11 -7.09
C ARG A 53 -9.70 25.65 -6.54
N ASP A 54 -8.61 25.41 -7.25
CA ASP A 54 -7.28 25.86 -6.88
C ASP A 54 -7.00 27.27 -7.40
N ASN A 55 -7.32 27.52 -8.69
CA ASN A 55 -7.10 28.81 -9.33
C ASN A 55 -8.29 29.22 -10.20
N ASP A 56 -8.83 30.43 -9.91
CA ASP A 56 -10.01 30.95 -10.62
C ASP A 56 -9.73 31.35 -12.07
N ARG A 57 -8.53 31.87 -12.36
CA ARG A 57 -8.15 32.29 -13.73
C ARG A 57 -7.85 31.06 -14.60
N ALA A 58 -7.09 30.12 -14.09
CA ALA A 58 -6.74 28.88 -14.79
C ALA A 58 -7.87 27.84 -14.80
N LYS A 59 -8.90 28.03 -13.94
CA LYS A 59 -10.02 27.06 -13.76
C LYS A 59 -9.52 25.65 -13.47
N THR A 60 -8.53 25.56 -12.58
CA THR A 60 -7.94 24.31 -12.11
C THR A 60 -8.56 23.86 -10.80
N TYR A 61 -8.52 22.54 -10.56
CA TYR A 61 -9.08 21.89 -9.38
C TYR A 61 -8.08 20.91 -8.78
N VAL A 62 -8.17 20.73 -7.45
CA VAL A 62 -7.38 19.79 -6.66
C VAL A 62 -8.29 18.95 -5.77
N ILE A 63 -7.77 17.83 -5.24
CA ILE A 63 -8.51 17.01 -4.27
C ILE A 63 -8.95 17.84 -3.05
N GLY A 64 -10.15 17.62 -2.57
CA GLY A 64 -10.78 18.41 -1.50
C GLY A 64 -10.91 17.64 -0.18
N PRO A 65 -11.20 18.37 0.94
CA PRO A 65 -11.23 17.79 2.28
C PRO A 65 -12.33 16.75 2.49
N LYS A 66 -13.37 16.71 1.64
CA LYS A 66 -14.42 15.70 1.73
C LYS A 66 -13.89 14.29 1.42
N ALA A 67 -12.93 14.17 0.51
CA ALA A 67 -12.26 12.89 0.22
C ALA A 67 -11.54 12.36 1.46
N TYR A 68 -10.80 13.22 2.18
CA TYR A 68 -10.17 12.85 3.45
C TYR A 68 -11.19 12.40 4.51
N GLN A 69 -12.31 13.12 4.67
CA GLN A 69 -13.36 12.74 5.64
C GLN A 69 -13.92 11.34 5.38
N VAL A 70 -14.13 11.00 4.10
CA VAL A 70 -14.67 9.68 3.71
C VAL A 70 -13.62 8.60 3.95
N GLY A 71 -12.37 8.84 3.56
CA GLY A 71 -11.28 7.90 3.80
C GLY A 71 -10.99 7.67 5.28
N ARG A 72 -11.03 8.74 6.10
CA ARG A 72 -10.84 8.67 7.54
C ARG A 72 -11.88 7.78 8.22
N ALA A 73 -13.12 7.77 7.76
CA ALA A 73 -14.16 6.91 8.31
C ALA A 73 -13.82 5.40 8.18
N TYR A 74 -13.01 5.00 7.20
CA TYR A 74 -12.50 3.64 7.10
C TYR A 74 -11.54 3.33 8.25
N LEU A 75 -10.61 4.24 8.55
CA LEU A 75 -9.64 4.07 9.64
C LEU A 75 -10.31 4.08 11.02
N GLU A 76 -11.28 4.99 11.23
CA GLU A 76 -12.01 5.10 12.50
C GLU A 76 -12.90 3.89 12.81
N LYS A 77 -13.37 3.19 11.78
CA LYS A 77 -14.21 1.99 11.90
C LYS A 77 -13.42 0.69 11.80
N ASN A 78 -12.12 0.77 11.55
CA ASN A 78 -11.24 -0.39 11.43
C ASN A 78 -10.34 -0.46 12.66
N ASP A 79 -10.69 -1.35 13.60
CA ASP A 79 -9.96 -1.54 14.84
C ASP A 79 -8.47 -1.89 14.60
N LEU A 80 -8.16 -2.55 13.48
CA LEU A 80 -6.79 -2.94 13.12
C LEU A 80 -5.83 -1.73 13.09
N TYR A 81 -6.25 -0.61 12.46
CA TYR A 81 -5.43 0.60 12.43
C TYR A 81 -5.14 1.12 13.84
N SER A 82 -6.19 1.27 14.65
CA SER A 82 -6.08 1.82 16.00
C SER A 82 -5.25 0.95 16.94
N LEU A 83 -5.32 -0.37 16.75
CA LEU A 83 -4.58 -1.34 17.55
C LEU A 83 -3.10 -1.40 17.15
N VAL A 84 -2.78 -1.31 15.85
CA VAL A 84 -1.42 -1.55 15.35
C VAL A 84 -0.59 -0.28 15.26
N HIS A 85 -1.19 0.90 15.05
CA HIS A 85 -0.44 2.15 14.93
C HIS A 85 0.54 2.41 16.10
N PRO A 86 0.18 2.19 17.39
CA PRO A 86 1.14 2.34 18.49
C PRO A 86 2.36 1.42 18.37
N SER A 87 2.18 0.19 17.89
CA SER A 87 3.30 -0.74 17.63
C SER A 87 4.21 -0.25 16.52
N LEU A 88 3.67 0.34 15.43
CA LEU A 88 4.52 0.94 14.39
C LEU A 88 5.35 2.11 14.94
N VAL A 89 4.80 2.94 15.81
CA VAL A 89 5.51 4.03 16.47
C VAL A 89 6.64 3.47 17.32
N ALA A 90 6.37 2.49 18.18
CA ALA A 90 7.37 1.87 19.05
C ALA A 90 8.50 1.18 18.23
N MET A 91 8.15 0.51 17.15
CA MET A 91 9.12 -0.08 16.21
C MET A 91 10.03 1.00 15.62
N LYS A 92 9.46 2.08 15.08
CA LYS A 92 10.22 3.18 14.48
C LYS A 92 11.13 3.86 15.50
N GLU A 93 10.66 4.12 16.70
CA GLU A 93 11.47 4.72 17.77
C GLU A 93 12.68 3.85 18.14
N LYS A 94 12.52 2.52 18.12
CA LYS A 94 13.59 1.59 18.46
C LYS A 94 14.58 1.36 17.34
N ILE A 95 14.11 1.21 16.08
CA ILE A 95 14.96 0.82 14.94
C ILE A 95 15.39 2.01 14.07
N GLY A 96 14.72 3.17 14.15
CA GLY A 96 15.00 4.36 13.34
C GLY A 96 14.55 4.30 11.89
N GLU A 97 13.97 3.18 11.45
CA GLU A 97 13.59 2.94 10.06
C GLU A 97 12.08 3.09 9.82
N THR A 98 11.68 3.17 8.55
CA THR A 98 10.26 3.28 8.20
C THR A 98 9.52 1.97 8.46
N CYS A 99 8.42 2.06 9.21
CA CYS A 99 7.54 0.93 9.54
C CYS A 99 6.21 1.05 8.80
N TYR A 100 5.65 -0.08 8.36
CA TYR A 100 4.39 -0.13 7.63
C TYR A 100 3.44 -1.17 8.21
N LEU A 101 2.14 -0.88 8.06
CA LEU A 101 1.04 -1.83 8.16
C LEU A 101 0.41 -1.98 6.78
N ALA A 102 0.18 -3.22 6.35
CA ALA A 102 -0.53 -3.50 5.11
C ALA A 102 -1.45 -4.72 5.24
N ILE A 103 -2.44 -4.75 4.36
CA ILE A 103 -3.40 -5.85 4.20
C ILE A 103 -3.37 -6.37 2.78
N GLU A 104 -3.93 -7.55 2.55
CA GLU A 104 -4.29 -8.01 1.20
C GLU A 104 -5.69 -7.53 0.86
N GLU A 105 -5.84 -6.93 -0.29
CA GLU A 105 -7.12 -6.48 -0.82
C GLU A 105 -7.20 -6.76 -2.31
N SER A 106 -8.15 -7.63 -2.70
CA SER A 106 -8.41 -8.01 -4.10
C SER A 106 -7.18 -8.54 -4.87
N GLY A 107 -6.32 -9.32 -4.19
CA GLY A 107 -5.12 -9.92 -4.78
C GLY A 107 -3.89 -9.00 -4.80
N SER A 108 -3.97 -7.84 -4.19
CA SER A 108 -2.89 -6.85 -4.09
C SER A 108 -2.56 -6.52 -2.63
N LEU A 109 -1.32 -6.11 -2.38
CA LEU A 109 -0.94 -5.49 -1.13
C LEU A 109 -1.50 -4.06 -1.09
N PHE A 110 -2.12 -3.68 0.01
CA PHE A 110 -2.63 -2.33 0.26
C PHE A 110 -1.98 -1.76 1.52
N TYR A 111 -1.26 -0.64 1.39
CA TYR A 111 -0.61 0.03 2.51
C TYR A 111 -1.63 0.81 3.33
N LEU A 112 -1.93 0.32 4.54
CA LEU A 112 -2.96 0.89 5.40
C LEU A 112 -2.41 2.01 6.30
N ASP A 113 -1.16 1.87 6.77
CA ASP A 113 -0.52 2.83 7.66
C ASP A 113 1.00 2.81 7.51
N LYS A 114 1.65 3.89 7.96
CA LYS A 114 3.10 4.00 8.07
C LYS A 114 3.54 4.96 9.16
N VAL A 115 4.69 4.68 9.73
CA VAL A 115 5.47 5.62 10.54
C VAL A 115 6.84 5.77 9.89
N GLU A 116 7.12 6.96 9.37
CA GLU A 116 8.34 7.21 8.58
C GLU A 116 9.58 7.39 9.45
N SER A 117 10.72 6.93 8.94
CA SER A 117 12.05 7.26 9.47
C SER A 117 12.28 8.77 9.42
N ASP A 118 13.02 9.30 10.40
CA ASP A 118 13.44 10.70 10.41
C ASP A 118 14.63 10.97 9.45
N SER A 119 15.19 9.91 8.85
CA SER A 119 16.27 10.04 7.87
C SER A 119 15.81 10.82 6.64
N PRO A 120 16.63 11.78 6.13
CA PRO A 120 16.30 12.50 4.90
C PRO A 120 16.25 11.59 3.66
N ILE A 121 16.96 10.46 3.69
CA ILE A 121 16.90 9.43 2.65
C ILE A 121 16.35 8.16 3.30
N ARG A 122 15.17 7.77 2.90
CA ARG A 122 14.44 6.64 3.50
C ARG A 122 13.59 5.89 2.50
N ALA A 123 13.25 4.65 2.82
CA ALA A 123 12.21 3.93 2.11
C ALA A 123 10.86 4.66 2.34
N SER A 124 10.14 4.98 1.27
CA SER A 124 8.81 5.59 1.39
C SER A 124 7.84 5.05 0.35
N ARG A 125 6.67 4.63 0.83
CA ARG A 125 5.48 4.30 0.04
C ARG A 125 4.31 5.11 0.58
N ALA A 126 3.41 5.51 -0.30
CA ALA A 126 2.22 6.25 0.12
C ALA A 126 1.22 5.32 0.82
N VAL A 127 0.61 5.77 1.92
CA VAL A 127 -0.58 5.13 2.49
C VAL A 127 -1.71 5.20 1.47
N GLY A 128 -2.48 4.11 1.32
CA GLY A 128 -3.50 3.97 0.29
C GLY A 128 -2.97 3.43 -1.05
N SER A 129 -1.65 3.36 -1.26
CA SER A 129 -1.09 2.77 -2.47
C SER A 129 -1.16 1.25 -2.47
N ARG A 130 -1.05 0.66 -3.67
CA ARG A 130 -1.03 -0.80 -3.88
C ARG A 130 0.33 -1.27 -4.34
N ASN A 131 0.61 -2.55 -4.08
CA ASN A 131 1.81 -3.22 -4.59
C ASN A 131 1.53 -4.71 -4.79
N TYR A 132 2.51 -5.43 -5.33
CA TYR A 132 2.43 -6.88 -5.50
C TYR A 132 2.73 -7.61 -4.20
N LEU A 133 1.98 -8.71 -3.97
CA LEU A 133 2.16 -9.55 -2.78
C LEU A 133 3.43 -10.40 -2.87
N HIS A 134 3.81 -10.89 -4.06
CA HIS A 134 4.87 -11.88 -4.23
C HIS A 134 6.29 -11.32 -4.07
N CYS A 135 6.51 -10.02 -4.28
CA CYS A 135 7.83 -9.39 -4.27
C CYS A 135 8.05 -8.38 -3.13
N THR A 136 7.15 -8.35 -2.14
CA THR A 136 7.28 -7.50 -0.97
C THR A 136 7.37 -8.32 0.32
N GLY A 137 8.09 -7.81 1.32
CA GLY A 137 8.15 -8.47 2.63
C GLY A 137 6.76 -8.66 3.23
N LEU A 138 5.97 -7.57 3.30
CA LEU A 138 4.59 -7.59 3.79
C LEU A 138 3.72 -8.60 3.05
N GLY A 139 3.76 -8.57 1.72
CA GLY A 139 2.95 -9.45 0.90
C GLY A 139 3.30 -10.92 1.08
N LYS A 140 4.58 -11.27 1.12
CA LYS A 140 5.02 -12.65 1.36
C LYS A 140 4.69 -13.12 2.78
N ALA A 141 4.74 -12.22 3.79
CA ALA A 141 4.30 -12.54 5.15
C ALA A 141 2.81 -12.88 5.20
N ILE A 142 1.97 -12.11 4.51
CA ILE A 142 0.52 -12.38 4.38
C ILE A 142 0.28 -13.71 3.64
N LEU A 143 0.89 -13.89 2.47
CA LEU A 143 0.72 -15.09 1.65
C LEU A 143 1.15 -16.37 2.40
N ALA A 144 2.15 -16.28 3.25
CA ALA A 144 2.59 -17.42 4.04
C ALA A 144 1.52 -17.93 5.02
N GLY A 145 0.58 -17.07 5.42
CA GLY A 145 -0.55 -17.47 6.27
C GLY A 145 -1.75 -18.05 5.51
N TYR A 146 -1.76 -17.99 4.18
CA TYR A 146 -2.90 -18.43 3.40
C TYR A 146 -2.83 -19.91 3.02
N PRO A 147 -3.99 -20.59 2.85
CA PRO A 147 -4.07 -21.91 2.24
C PRO A 147 -3.50 -21.88 0.82
N ALA A 148 -2.96 -23.02 0.37
CA ALA A 148 -2.33 -23.14 -0.95
C ALA A 148 -3.25 -22.71 -2.09
N GLU A 149 -4.52 -23.10 -2.03
CA GLU A 149 -5.53 -22.77 -3.07
C GLU A 149 -5.77 -21.25 -3.18
N ARG A 150 -5.65 -20.50 -2.07
CA ARG A 150 -5.76 -19.03 -2.10
C ARG A 150 -4.52 -18.40 -2.69
N VAL A 151 -3.34 -18.93 -2.34
CA VAL A 151 -2.05 -18.50 -2.93
C VAL A 151 -2.06 -18.75 -4.44
N ASP A 152 -2.51 -19.92 -4.90
CA ASP A 152 -2.56 -20.28 -6.33
C ASP A 152 -3.48 -19.34 -7.13
N LYS A 153 -4.61 -18.91 -6.56
CA LYS A 153 -5.49 -17.90 -7.19
C LYS A 153 -4.79 -16.54 -7.36
N ILE A 154 -3.94 -16.16 -6.43
CA ILE A 154 -3.15 -14.91 -6.52
C ILE A 154 -2.04 -15.08 -7.55
N ILE A 155 -1.32 -16.20 -7.54
CA ILE A 155 -0.30 -16.54 -8.53
C ILE A 155 -0.86 -16.55 -9.95
N ALA A 156 -2.09 -17.01 -10.13
CA ALA A 156 -2.77 -17.04 -11.44
C ALA A 156 -3.01 -15.63 -12.04
N GLN A 157 -2.97 -14.58 -11.22
CA GLN A 157 -3.03 -13.18 -11.70
C GLN A 157 -1.69 -12.71 -12.30
N GLY A 158 -0.62 -13.49 -12.12
CA GLY A 158 0.73 -13.23 -12.59
C GLY A 158 1.72 -12.90 -11.46
N LEU A 159 3.01 -13.09 -11.77
CA LEU A 159 4.15 -12.71 -10.91
C LEU A 159 5.05 -11.77 -11.69
N PRO A 160 4.68 -10.47 -11.83
CA PRO A 160 5.45 -9.50 -12.60
C PRO A 160 6.90 -9.38 -12.10
N TYR A 161 7.81 -9.26 -13.06
CA TYR A 161 9.22 -9.00 -12.80
C TYR A 161 9.41 -7.52 -12.42
N CYS A 162 10.05 -7.26 -11.29
CA CYS A 162 10.39 -5.92 -10.82
C CYS A 162 11.91 -5.71 -10.78
N THR A 163 12.65 -6.72 -10.28
CA THR A 163 14.12 -6.71 -10.16
C THR A 163 14.70 -8.09 -10.46
N GLU A 164 16.00 -8.20 -10.56
CA GLU A 164 16.71 -9.49 -10.73
C GLU A 164 16.42 -10.48 -9.58
N ASN A 165 16.04 -9.98 -8.40
CA ASN A 165 15.74 -10.79 -7.23
C ASN A 165 14.26 -11.20 -7.14
N THR A 166 13.40 -10.68 -8.01
CA THR A 166 11.95 -10.99 -7.99
C THR A 166 11.69 -12.48 -8.21
N ILE A 167 10.91 -13.08 -7.32
CA ILE A 167 10.46 -14.47 -7.49
C ILE A 167 9.33 -14.47 -8.54
N THR A 168 9.64 -14.94 -9.75
CA THR A 168 8.70 -14.95 -10.88
C THR A 168 8.12 -16.34 -11.18
N SER A 169 8.50 -17.37 -10.43
CA SER A 169 7.96 -18.72 -10.64
C SER A 169 7.05 -19.17 -9.50
N PRO A 170 5.91 -19.81 -9.79
CA PRO A 170 5.01 -20.37 -8.78
C PRO A 170 5.73 -21.26 -7.77
N SER A 171 6.55 -22.21 -8.25
CA SER A 171 7.30 -23.12 -7.38
C SER A 171 8.35 -22.41 -6.51
N GLY A 172 8.94 -21.32 -7.03
CA GLY A 172 9.87 -20.47 -6.26
C GLY A 172 9.13 -19.77 -5.12
N LEU A 173 7.98 -19.20 -5.41
CA LEU A 173 7.15 -18.51 -4.40
C LEU A 173 6.70 -19.51 -3.32
N HIS A 174 6.15 -20.66 -3.68
CA HIS A 174 5.74 -21.67 -2.70
C HIS A 174 6.89 -22.09 -1.77
N ARG A 175 8.11 -22.33 -2.30
CA ARG A 175 9.27 -22.64 -1.48
C ARG A 175 9.63 -21.53 -0.50
N GLU A 176 9.56 -20.27 -0.94
CA GLU A 176 9.83 -19.14 -0.04
C GLU A 176 8.74 -19.00 1.03
N LEU A 177 7.47 -19.18 0.68
CA LEU A 177 6.36 -19.14 1.65
C LEU A 177 6.50 -20.25 2.71
N GLU A 178 6.98 -21.45 2.34
CA GLU A 178 7.28 -22.50 3.31
C GLU A 178 8.41 -22.11 4.27
N ARG A 179 9.46 -21.45 3.77
CA ARG A 179 10.54 -20.93 4.62
C ARG A 179 10.02 -19.89 5.60
N ILE A 180 9.15 -18.96 5.12
CA ILE A 180 8.53 -17.94 5.95
C ILE A 180 7.67 -18.57 7.05
N ARG A 181 6.85 -19.58 6.73
CA ARG A 181 6.05 -20.32 7.73
C ARG A 181 6.91 -20.92 8.84
N LYS A 182 8.07 -21.45 8.48
CA LYS A 182 8.99 -22.10 9.45
C LYS A 182 9.71 -21.09 10.35
N ARG A 183 10.12 -19.94 9.79
CA ARG A 183 10.89 -18.93 10.53
C ARG A 183 10.04 -17.84 11.19
N GLY A 184 8.75 -17.70 10.79
CA GLY A 184 7.81 -16.74 11.36
C GLY A 184 7.83 -15.34 10.74
N TYR A 185 8.81 -15.03 9.89
CA TYR A 185 8.94 -13.72 9.24
C TYR A 185 9.37 -13.85 7.78
N SER A 186 9.16 -12.79 7.01
CA SER A 186 9.62 -12.68 5.61
C SER A 186 10.75 -11.66 5.48
N ILE A 187 11.54 -11.81 4.43
CA ILE A 187 12.54 -10.83 4.00
C ILE A 187 12.25 -10.49 2.54
N ASP A 188 12.16 -9.21 2.23
CA ASP A 188 12.30 -8.71 0.87
C ASP A 188 13.77 -8.37 0.63
N ASN A 189 14.43 -9.16 -0.21
CA ASN A 189 15.84 -8.97 -0.56
C ASN A 189 16.00 -8.13 -1.84
N GLY A 190 15.27 -7.01 -1.94
CA GLY A 190 15.29 -6.14 -3.12
C GLY A 190 14.49 -6.73 -4.28
N GLU A 191 13.41 -7.41 -3.98
CA GLU A 191 12.56 -8.08 -4.95
C GLU A 191 11.60 -7.11 -5.64
N ASP A 192 11.12 -6.07 -4.91
CA ASP A 192 10.30 -4.97 -5.44
C ASP A 192 11.16 -3.79 -5.92
N ASN A 193 12.19 -3.44 -5.13
CA ASN A 193 13.11 -2.34 -5.41
C ASN A 193 14.53 -2.73 -5.01
N PRO A 194 15.55 -2.65 -5.92
CA PRO A 194 16.90 -3.14 -5.64
C PRO A 194 17.61 -2.38 -4.52
N TYR A 195 17.16 -1.16 -4.19
CA TYR A 195 17.76 -0.31 -3.16
C TYR A 195 17.10 -0.45 -1.78
N ILE A 196 16.03 -1.25 -1.66
CA ILE A 196 15.27 -1.42 -0.43
C ILE A 196 15.35 -2.86 0.04
N ARG A 197 15.43 -3.03 1.35
CA ARG A 197 15.29 -4.32 2.05
C ARG A 197 14.21 -4.17 3.11
N CYS A 198 13.43 -5.22 3.31
CA CYS A 198 12.38 -5.21 4.32
C CYS A 198 12.38 -6.52 5.11
N VAL A 199 12.06 -6.41 6.39
CA VAL A 199 11.68 -7.54 7.24
C VAL A 199 10.23 -7.34 7.64
N ALA A 200 9.40 -8.40 7.54
CA ALA A 200 7.98 -8.31 7.87
C ALA A 200 7.48 -9.56 8.59
N ALA A 201 6.47 -9.37 9.45
CA ALA A 201 5.79 -10.46 10.13
C ALA A 201 4.27 -10.36 9.95
N PRO A 202 3.55 -11.51 9.89
CA PRO A 202 2.11 -11.53 9.73
C PRO A 202 1.40 -11.24 11.05
N ILE A 203 0.37 -10.41 11.02
CA ILE A 203 -0.58 -10.21 12.13
C ILE A 203 -1.71 -11.21 11.99
N ARG A 204 -2.07 -11.84 13.11
CA ARG A 204 -3.14 -12.83 13.19
C ARG A 204 -4.29 -12.37 14.07
N ASN A 205 -5.50 -12.78 13.71
CA ASN A 205 -6.66 -12.63 14.57
C ASN A 205 -6.73 -13.75 15.62
N ASP A 206 -7.73 -13.69 16.50
CA ASP A 206 -7.94 -14.67 17.57
C ASP A 206 -8.19 -16.12 17.05
N SER A 207 -8.64 -16.27 15.81
CA SER A 207 -8.79 -17.59 15.14
C SER A 207 -7.49 -18.09 14.49
N GLY A 208 -6.39 -17.32 14.58
CA GLY A 208 -5.09 -17.66 14.02
C GLY A 208 -4.95 -17.36 12.53
N GLU A 209 -5.95 -16.74 11.91
CA GLU A 209 -5.91 -16.34 10.50
C GLU A 209 -5.05 -15.08 10.32
N VAL A 210 -4.24 -15.04 9.27
CA VAL A 210 -3.49 -13.84 8.90
C VAL A 210 -4.43 -12.81 8.28
N ILE A 211 -4.51 -11.63 8.94
CA ILE A 211 -5.37 -10.51 8.54
C ILE A 211 -4.58 -9.32 8.01
N ALA A 212 -3.30 -9.21 8.35
CA ALA A 212 -2.43 -8.11 7.97
C ALA A 212 -0.95 -8.53 8.10
N ALA A 213 -0.04 -7.60 7.83
CA ALA A 213 1.37 -7.71 8.18
C ALA A 213 1.93 -6.33 8.56
N ILE A 214 2.97 -6.34 9.41
CA ILE A 214 3.82 -5.18 9.69
C ILE A 214 5.23 -5.40 9.19
N SER A 215 5.94 -4.31 8.88
CA SER A 215 7.33 -4.40 8.42
C SER A 215 8.20 -3.25 8.90
N VAL A 216 9.50 -3.51 8.91
CA VAL A 216 10.56 -2.51 8.90
C VAL A 216 11.16 -2.49 7.49
N SER A 217 11.27 -1.31 6.91
CA SER A 217 11.81 -1.09 5.56
C SER A 217 12.97 -0.12 5.62
N MET A 218 14.11 -0.51 5.08
CA MET A 218 15.35 0.26 5.13
C MET A 218 16.06 0.27 3.78
N LEU A 219 17.00 1.17 3.60
CA LEU A 219 17.90 1.17 2.44
C LEU A 219 18.79 -0.09 2.47
N SER A 220 19.10 -0.63 1.30
CA SER A 220 19.98 -1.80 1.18
C SER A 220 21.34 -1.61 1.85
N ALA A 221 21.86 -0.37 1.86
CA ALA A 221 23.12 -0.03 2.52
C ALA A 221 23.06 -0.11 4.06
N ALA A 222 21.86 0.07 4.64
CA ALA A 222 21.61 -0.05 6.08
C ALA A 222 21.30 -1.49 6.53
N PHE A 223 21.05 -2.40 5.59
CA PHE A 223 20.70 -3.80 5.87
C PHE A 223 21.95 -4.63 6.23
N THR A 224 22.55 -4.33 7.37
CA THR A 224 23.65 -5.11 7.95
C THR A 224 23.11 -6.34 8.67
N GLU A 225 23.98 -7.30 9.01
CA GLU A 225 23.60 -8.50 9.78
C GLU A 225 22.97 -8.13 11.13
N GLU A 226 23.60 -7.20 11.87
CA GLU A 226 23.14 -6.71 13.17
C GLU A 226 21.78 -5.99 13.03
N HIS A 227 21.68 -5.01 12.12
CA HIS A 227 20.47 -4.21 11.96
C HIS A 227 19.28 -5.02 11.43
N SER A 228 19.55 -6.02 10.57
CA SER A 228 18.51 -6.95 10.12
C SER A 228 18.04 -7.89 11.21
N ALA A 229 18.93 -8.33 12.12
CA ALA A 229 18.54 -9.14 13.27
C ALA A 229 17.66 -8.36 14.25
N ASP A 230 17.99 -7.09 14.53
CA ASP A 230 17.15 -6.18 15.31
C ASP A 230 15.79 -5.97 14.68
N ALA A 231 15.73 -5.80 13.35
CA ALA A 231 14.50 -5.68 12.60
C ALA A 231 13.64 -6.95 12.69
N VAL A 232 14.23 -8.14 12.62
CA VAL A 232 13.52 -9.41 12.82
C VAL A 232 12.95 -9.51 14.22
N ASP A 233 13.76 -9.22 15.25
CA ASP A 233 13.33 -9.30 16.65
C ASP A 233 12.13 -8.38 16.92
N ILE A 234 12.19 -7.14 16.42
CA ILE A 234 11.14 -6.17 16.67
C ILE A 234 9.84 -6.48 15.90
N VAL A 235 9.90 -6.87 14.61
CA VAL A 235 8.67 -7.20 13.88
C VAL A 235 8.00 -8.46 14.41
N CYS A 236 8.77 -9.47 14.83
CA CYS A 236 8.21 -10.71 15.40
C CYS A 236 7.59 -10.50 16.78
N ARG A 237 8.05 -9.50 17.54
CA ARG A 237 7.52 -9.20 18.86
C ARG A 237 6.26 -8.36 18.79
N GLU A 238 6.18 -7.44 17.83
CA GLU A 238 5.06 -6.48 17.70
C GLU A 238 3.92 -7.01 16.82
N ALA A 239 4.11 -8.10 16.06
CA ALA A 239 3.10 -8.76 15.26
C ALA A 239 2.29 -9.77 16.08
#